data_842fa9f345b6c6eca6d632e012b6e8dc
#
_entry.id   842fa9f345b6c6eca6d632e012b6e8dc
#
_cell.length_a   1.000
_cell.length_b   1.000
_cell.length_c   1.000
_cell.angle_alpha   90.00
_cell.angle_beta   90.00
_cell.angle_gamma   90.00
#
_symmetry.space_group_name_H-M   'P 1'
#
loop_
_entity.id
_entity.type
_entity.pdbx_description
1 polymer ?
#
loop_
_entity_poly.entity_id
_entity_poly.type
_entity_poly.pdbx_seq_one_letter_code
_entity_poly.pdbx_strand_id
1 'polypeptide(L)'
;MLKININSHLIEGIIHLPSDNYDLRPNNIDIDTIVIHCISLPEGSYDNDNVSDLFTNKLDATKNKSFSSLEGLRVSSHIFIKRNGEIIQFVPFNMRAWHAGASKHKGRENCNDFSIGIELEGTSNSVFEDEQYNKLKEILKLIKTCYPKIVEENIIGHNKV
;
A
#
# COMPACT_ATOMS: atom_id res chain seq x y z
N MET A 1 -16.70 -6.17 11.51
CA MET A 1 -15.97 -6.96 10.48
C MET A 1 -15.90 -6.13 9.23
N LEU A 2 -14.70 -5.87 8.72
CA LEU A 2 -14.49 -5.10 7.48
C LEU A 2 -15.08 -5.85 6.27
N LYS A 3 -15.49 -5.09 5.26
CA LYS A 3 -16.01 -5.64 3.98
C LYS A 3 -15.41 -4.86 2.82
N ILE A 4 -15.21 -5.51 1.69
CA ILE A 4 -14.91 -4.84 0.43
C ILE A 4 -16.22 -4.69 -0.34
N ASN A 5 -16.53 -3.47 -0.74
CA ASN A 5 -17.59 -3.21 -1.68
C ASN A 5 -17.16 -3.67 -3.07
N ILE A 6 -17.83 -4.67 -3.63
CA ILE A 6 -17.44 -5.30 -4.90
C ILE A 6 -17.54 -4.37 -6.11
N ASN A 7 -18.34 -3.32 -6.05
CA ASN A 7 -18.49 -2.37 -7.15
C ASN A 7 -17.41 -1.28 -7.14
N SER A 8 -17.04 -0.78 -5.95
CA SER A 8 -16.03 0.27 -5.79
C SER A 8 -14.64 -0.27 -5.52
N HIS A 9 -14.50 -1.54 -5.13
CA HIS A 9 -13.26 -2.16 -4.67
C HIS A 9 -12.59 -1.42 -3.49
N LEU A 10 -13.42 -0.78 -2.66
CA LEU A 10 -13.02 -0.09 -1.44
C LEU A 10 -13.47 -0.87 -0.21
N ILE A 11 -12.68 -0.79 0.86
CA ILE A 11 -13.06 -1.35 2.17
C ILE A 11 -14.04 -0.40 2.85
N GLU A 12 -15.17 -0.91 3.29
CA GLU A 12 -16.16 -0.13 4.04
C GLU A 12 -15.75 0.06 5.50
N GLY A 13 -16.02 1.24 6.05
CA GLY A 13 -15.81 1.54 7.47
C GLY A 13 -14.37 1.90 7.86
N ILE A 14 -13.51 2.24 6.89
CA ILE A 14 -12.17 2.78 7.10
C ILE A 14 -12.02 4.19 6.52
N ILE A 15 -10.88 4.82 6.73
CA ILE A 15 -10.58 6.13 6.14
C ILE A 15 -10.24 5.96 4.66
N HIS A 16 -10.84 6.79 3.81
CA HIS A 16 -10.50 6.89 2.39
C HIS A 16 -9.88 8.26 2.11
N LEU A 17 -8.64 8.26 1.62
CA LEU A 17 -7.92 9.44 1.14
C LEU A 17 -7.49 9.19 -0.31
N PRO A 18 -8.33 9.51 -1.33
CA PRO A 18 -8.04 9.18 -2.72
C PRO A 18 -6.72 9.80 -3.18
N SER A 19 -5.86 8.97 -3.77
CA SER A 19 -4.65 9.38 -4.45
C SER A 19 -4.93 9.58 -5.94
N ASP A 20 -4.24 10.54 -6.58
CA ASP A 20 -4.21 10.66 -8.05
C ASP A 20 -3.08 9.83 -8.69
N ASN A 21 -2.24 9.16 -7.86
CA ASN A 21 -1.08 8.40 -8.31
C ASN A 21 -1.45 6.94 -8.59
N TYR A 22 -2.36 6.73 -9.53
CA TYR A 22 -2.78 5.41 -9.99
C TYR A 22 -3.26 5.48 -11.46
N ASP A 23 -3.40 4.33 -12.07
CA ASP A 23 -3.98 4.19 -13.40
C ASP A 23 -4.70 2.83 -13.57
N LEU A 24 -5.15 2.54 -14.79
CA LEU A 24 -5.77 1.26 -15.10
C LEU A 24 -4.71 0.15 -15.14
N ARG A 25 -5.09 -1.02 -14.65
CA ARG A 25 -4.27 -2.22 -14.86
C ARG A 25 -4.30 -2.61 -16.35
N PRO A 26 -3.21 -3.19 -16.89
CA PRO A 26 -3.22 -3.74 -18.24
C PRO A 26 -4.34 -4.78 -18.40
N ASN A 27 -4.89 -4.87 -19.61
CA ASN A 27 -5.96 -5.84 -19.91
C ASN A 27 -5.48 -7.28 -19.71
N ASN A 28 -6.38 -8.14 -19.24
CA ASN A 28 -6.15 -9.58 -19.04
C ASN A 28 -5.05 -9.91 -18.00
N ILE A 29 -4.77 -8.99 -17.08
CA ILE A 29 -3.88 -9.28 -15.95
C ILE A 29 -4.72 -9.53 -14.69
N ASP A 30 -4.48 -10.67 -14.08
CA ASP A 30 -5.07 -11.04 -12.80
C ASP A 30 -4.32 -10.37 -11.64
N ILE A 31 -5.06 -9.97 -10.63
CA ILE A 31 -4.49 -9.57 -9.34
C ILE A 31 -4.25 -10.86 -8.55
N ASP A 32 -2.99 -11.25 -8.42
CA ASP A 32 -2.59 -12.52 -7.81
C ASP A 32 -1.48 -12.40 -6.75
N THR A 33 -1.02 -11.18 -6.47
CA THR A 33 0.11 -10.91 -5.57
C THR A 33 -0.24 -9.78 -4.60
N ILE A 34 0.27 -9.87 -3.37
CA ILE A 34 0.30 -8.75 -2.41
C ILE A 34 1.76 -8.45 -2.10
N VAL A 35 2.14 -7.17 -2.19
CA VAL A 35 3.46 -6.69 -1.78
C VAL A 35 3.29 -5.86 -0.50
N ILE A 36 3.97 -6.31 0.56
CA ILE A 36 3.98 -5.64 1.85
C ILE A 36 5.24 -4.78 1.94
N HIS A 37 5.04 -3.51 2.21
CA HIS A 37 6.06 -2.50 2.37
C HIS A 37 6.06 -1.96 3.80
N CYS A 38 7.07 -1.17 4.14
CA CYS A 38 7.07 -0.32 5.30
C CYS A 38 7.52 1.08 4.92
N ILE A 39 6.89 2.07 5.50
CA ILE A 39 7.19 3.48 5.26
C ILE A 39 6.98 4.30 6.53
N SER A 40 7.80 5.30 6.73
CA SER A 40 7.61 6.38 7.68
C SER A 40 8.30 7.64 7.19
N LEU A 41 7.75 8.79 7.43
CA LEU A 41 8.29 10.08 6.96
C LEU A 41 8.24 11.13 8.10
N PRO A 42 9.41 11.70 8.48
CA PRO A 42 10.76 11.18 8.19
C PRO A 42 10.95 9.75 8.67
N GLU A 43 11.96 9.04 8.13
CA GLU A 43 12.21 7.65 8.53
C GLU A 43 12.32 7.50 10.05
N GLY A 44 11.52 6.59 10.63
CA GLY A 44 11.43 6.37 12.07
C GLY A 44 10.56 7.38 12.83
N SER A 45 9.91 8.32 12.15
CA SER A 45 8.93 9.24 12.73
C SER A 45 7.51 8.78 12.41
N TYR A 46 6.71 8.65 13.43
CA TYR A 46 5.37 8.08 13.36
C TYR A 46 4.30 9.07 13.82
N ASP A 47 3.04 8.69 13.70
CA ASP A 47 1.89 9.45 14.17
C ASP A 47 1.81 10.87 13.55
N ASN A 48 2.05 10.94 12.25
CA ASN A 48 1.95 12.13 11.45
C ASN A 48 1.25 11.83 10.11
N ASP A 49 1.01 12.85 9.29
CA ASP A 49 0.31 12.71 8.02
C ASP A 49 1.23 12.72 6.78
N ASN A 50 2.56 12.76 6.98
CA ASN A 50 3.51 12.94 5.88
C ASN A 50 3.44 11.83 4.83
N VAL A 51 3.17 10.57 5.21
CA VAL A 51 2.99 9.46 4.26
C VAL A 51 1.72 9.66 3.45
N SER A 52 0.62 10.04 4.09
CA SER A 52 -0.64 10.37 3.42
C SER A 52 -0.48 11.57 2.49
N ASP A 53 0.26 12.59 2.92
CA ASP A 53 0.58 13.76 2.10
C ASP A 53 1.43 13.40 0.89
N LEU A 54 2.40 12.48 1.03
CA LEU A 54 3.17 11.96 -0.10
C LEU A 54 2.25 11.29 -1.13
N PHE A 55 1.41 10.37 -0.68
CA PHE A 55 0.53 9.60 -1.57
C PHE A 55 -0.57 10.44 -2.22
N THR A 56 -0.90 11.59 -1.64
CA THR A 56 -1.89 12.53 -2.18
C THR A 56 -1.28 13.80 -2.81
N ASN A 57 0.05 13.81 -3.05
CA ASN A 57 0.81 14.91 -3.67
C ASN A 57 0.73 16.24 -2.88
N LYS A 58 0.62 16.16 -1.56
CA LYS A 58 0.53 17.31 -0.64
C LYS A 58 1.77 17.47 0.24
N LEU A 59 2.76 16.56 0.13
CA LEU A 59 3.95 16.61 0.96
C LEU A 59 4.74 17.90 0.69
N ASP A 60 4.94 18.67 1.75
CA ASP A 60 5.78 19.86 1.71
C ASP A 60 7.25 19.48 1.91
N ALA A 61 8.00 19.43 0.80
CA ALA A 61 9.42 19.05 0.80
C ALA A 61 10.30 20.01 1.62
N THR A 62 9.83 21.21 1.95
CA THR A 62 10.59 22.18 2.76
C THR A 62 10.57 21.89 4.25
N LYS A 63 9.60 21.12 4.73
CA LYS A 63 9.43 20.81 6.17
C LYS A 63 10.54 19.93 6.75
N ASN A 64 11.21 19.16 5.94
CA ASN A 64 12.30 18.30 6.40
C ASN A 64 13.31 18.07 5.26
N LYS A 65 14.61 18.13 5.60
CA LYS A 65 15.69 17.91 4.60
C LYS A 65 15.63 16.55 3.92
N SER A 66 15.15 15.51 4.63
CA SER A 66 15.00 14.18 4.05
C SER A 66 13.91 14.10 2.97
N PHE A 67 13.02 15.09 2.88
CA PHE A 67 11.96 15.14 1.89
C PHE A 67 12.41 15.70 0.53
N SER A 68 13.60 16.30 0.45
CA SER A 68 14.10 16.88 -0.80
C SER A 68 14.18 15.88 -1.96
N SER A 69 14.48 14.62 -1.67
CA SER A 69 14.49 13.53 -2.67
C SER A 69 13.10 13.03 -3.06
N LEU A 70 12.07 13.45 -2.33
CA LEU A 70 10.68 13.08 -2.56
C LEU A 70 9.91 14.17 -3.32
N GLU A 71 10.53 15.34 -3.54
CA GLU A 71 9.92 16.45 -4.26
C GLU A 71 9.54 16.01 -5.69
N GLY A 72 8.26 16.18 -6.02
CA GLY A 72 7.72 15.76 -7.32
C GLY A 72 7.57 14.26 -7.53
N LEU A 73 7.94 13.42 -6.55
CA LEU A 73 7.74 11.97 -6.62
C LEU A 73 6.25 11.64 -6.58
N ARG A 74 5.80 10.87 -7.57
CA ARG A 74 4.42 10.40 -7.67
C ARG A 74 4.35 8.90 -7.39
N VAL A 75 3.97 8.58 -6.18
CA VAL A 75 3.83 7.20 -5.68
C VAL A 75 2.54 7.08 -4.86
N SER A 76 2.07 5.87 -4.68
CA SER A 76 0.93 5.55 -3.84
C SER A 76 0.99 4.11 -3.37
N SER A 77 0.10 3.73 -2.47
CA SER A 77 -0.21 2.34 -2.15
C SER A 77 -1.72 2.17 -2.11
N HIS A 78 -2.21 0.93 -2.12
CA HIS A 78 -3.66 0.72 -1.94
C HIS A 78 -4.04 0.98 -0.48
N ILE A 79 -3.27 0.43 0.45
CA ILE A 79 -3.54 0.48 1.90
C ILE A 79 -2.31 0.99 2.65
N PHE A 80 -2.56 1.78 3.68
CA PHE A 80 -1.59 2.15 4.70
C PHE A 80 -2.17 1.81 6.08
N ILE A 81 -1.41 1.10 6.91
CA ILE A 81 -1.77 0.72 8.27
C ILE A 81 -0.83 1.45 9.23
N LYS A 82 -1.37 2.43 9.96
CA LYS A 82 -0.61 3.18 10.97
C LYS A 82 -0.32 2.31 12.19
N ARG A 83 0.62 2.74 13.02
CA ARG A 83 1.04 1.97 14.22
C ARG A 83 -0.10 1.73 15.21
N ASN A 84 -1.05 2.64 15.30
CA ASN A 84 -2.25 2.49 16.14
C ASN A 84 -3.33 1.58 15.53
N GLY A 85 -3.07 0.96 14.37
CA GLY A 85 -4.01 0.10 13.66
C GLY A 85 -5.02 0.86 12.77
N GLU A 86 -4.92 2.18 12.67
CA GLU A 86 -5.75 2.94 11.72
C GLU A 86 -5.43 2.53 10.28
N ILE A 87 -6.47 2.30 9.51
CA ILE A 87 -6.36 1.84 8.11
C ILE A 87 -6.82 2.97 7.19
N ILE A 88 -5.96 3.30 6.24
CA ILE A 88 -6.26 4.30 5.20
C ILE A 88 -6.18 3.62 3.84
N GLN A 89 -7.18 3.78 2.99
CA GLN A 89 -7.17 3.34 1.60
C GLN A 89 -7.05 4.53 0.65
N PHE A 90 -6.06 4.47 -0.25
CA PHE A 90 -5.77 5.53 -1.22
C PHE A 90 -6.22 5.19 -2.64
N VAL A 91 -6.18 3.91 -3.00
CA VAL A 91 -6.46 3.43 -4.36
C VAL A 91 -7.41 2.24 -4.28
N PRO A 92 -8.46 2.17 -5.10
CA PRO A 92 -9.31 0.98 -5.21
C PRO A 92 -8.48 -0.24 -5.66
N PHE A 93 -8.78 -1.43 -5.14
CA PHE A 93 -7.96 -2.63 -5.40
C PHE A 93 -7.92 -3.06 -6.86
N ASN A 94 -8.94 -2.78 -7.64
CA ASN A 94 -8.97 -3.07 -9.08
C ASN A 94 -8.11 -2.12 -9.92
N MET A 95 -7.68 -1.00 -9.36
CA MET A 95 -6.78 -0.05 -10.01
C MET A 95 -5.31 -0.38 -9.72
N ARG A 96 -4.40 0.18 -10.48
CA ARG A 96 -2.96 0.00 -10.34
C ARG A 96 -2.35 1.14 -9.53
N ALA A 97 -2.10 0.93 -8.24
CA ALA A 97 -1.32 1.85 -7.43
C ALA A 97 0.18 1.78 -7.79
N TRP A 98 0.91 2.86 -7.56
CA TRP A 98 2.33 2.99 -7.92
C TRP A 98 3.21 2.80 -6.68
N HIS A 99 3.39 1.52 -6.24
CA HIS A 99 4.07 1.18 -4.98
C HIS A 99 5.37 0.38 -5.14
N ALA A 100 5.58 -0.28 -6.28
CA ALA A 100 6.69 -1.24 -6.46
C ALA A 100 7.80 -0.74 -7.40
N GLY A 101 7.59 0.40 -8.09
CA GLY A 101 8.58 0.96 -9.01
C GLY A 101 8.98 -0.02 -10.12
N ALA A 102 10.26 0.02 -10.50
CA ALA A 102 10.87 -0.98 -11.39
C ALA A 102 11.11 -2.27 -10.59
N SER A 103 10.33 -3.28 -10.85
CA SER A 103 10.22 -4.49 -10.02
C SER A 103 10.00 -5.74 -10.85
N LYS A 104 10.38 -6.90 -10.27
CA LYS A 104 10.22 -8.20 -10.93
C LYS A 104 9.93 -9.30 -9.93
N HIS A 105 8.89 -10.10 -10.16
CA HIS A 105 8.55 -11.24 -9.33
C HIS A 105 8.21 -12.47 -10.17
N LYS A 106 8.82 -13.62 -9.87
CA LYS A 106 8.61 -14.90 -10.60
C LYS A 106 8.71 -14.75 -12.13
N GLY A 107 9.67 -13.94 -12.60
CA GLY A 107 9.90 -13.70 -14.03
C GLY A 107 8.99 -12.65 -14.68
N ARG A 108 7.99 -12.13 -13.98
CA ARG A 108 7.12 -11.04 -14.45
C ARG A 108 7.67 -9.69 -13.99
N GLU A 109 7.75 -8.73 -14.89
CA GLU A 109 8.14 -7.35 -14.60
C GLU A 109 6.93 -6.50 -14.23
N ASN A 110 7.18 -5.29 -13.70
CA ASN A 110 6.14 -4.32 -13.32
C ASN A 110 5.13 -4.88 -12.31
N CYS A 111 5.59 -5.22 -11.11
CA CYS A 111 4.74 -5.81 -10.07
C CYS A 111 3.48 -4.99 -9.75
N ASN A 112 3.47 -3.68 -9.99
CA ASN A 112 2.27 -2.86 -9.88
C ASN A 112 1.09 -3.40 -10.71
N ASP A 113 1.37 -4.05 -11.86
CA ASP A 113 0.35 -4.49 -12.80
C ASP A 113 -0.56 -5.57 -12.19
N PHE A 114 0.00 -6.47 -11.38
CA PHE A 114 -0.65 -7.67 -10.87
C PHE A 114 -0.71 -7.77 -9.33
N SER A 115 -0.27 -6.72 -8.63
CA SER A 115 -0.22 -6.75 -7.16
C SER A 115 -1.08 -5.69 -6.48
N ILE A 116 -1.37 -5.94 -5.21
CA ILE A 116 -1.91 -4.98 -4.27
C ILE A 116 -0.77 -4.58 -3.32
N GLY A 117 -0.49 -3.28 -3.19
CA GLY A 117 0.48 -2.74 -2.24
C GLY A 117 -0.17 -2.43 -0.89
N ILE A 118 0.45 -2.90 0.18
CA ILE A 118 0.08 -2.57 1.56
C ILE A 118 1.31 -2.03 2.27
N GLU A 119 1.20 -0.82 2.81
CA GLU A 119 2.24 -0.17 3.61
C GLU A 119 1.94 -0.32 5.11
N LEU A 120 2.93 -0.67 5.88
CA LEU A 120 2.90 -0.59 7.34
C LEU A 120 3.72 0.62 7.80
N GLU A 121 3.17 1.44 8.69
CA GLU A 121 3.94 2.54 9.29
C GLU A 121 5.09 1.97 10.11
N GLY A 122 6.31 2.22 9.65
CA GLY A 122 7.51 1.66 10.27
C GLY A 122 8.75 1.83 9.41
N THR A 123 9.79 1.10 9.79
CA THR A 123 11.06 1.00 9.05
C THR A 123 11.43 -0.48 8.88
N SER A 124 12.39 -0.77 8.00
CA SER A 124 12.88 -2.15 7.81
C SER A 124 13.51 -2.76 9.09
N ASN A 125 13.90 -1.92 10.03
CA ASN A 125 14.56 -2.33 11.28
C ASN A 125 13.70 -2.12 12.53
N SER A 126 12.47 -1.60 12.38
CA SER A 126 11.57 -1.38 13.52
C SER A 126 10.74 -2.63 13.83
N VAL A 127 10.39 -2.79 15.10
CA VAL A 127 9.33 -3.74 15.50
C VAL A 127 7.99 -3.11 15.15
N PHE A 128 7.12 -3.87 14.49
CA PHE A 128 5.74 -3.46 14.24
C PHE A 128 4.86 -3.76 15.44
N GLU A 129 3.78 -3.01 15.61
CA GLU A 129 2.84 -3.17 16.71
C GLU A 129 1.90 -4.37 16.48
N ASP A 130 1.47 -5.01 17.55
CA ASP A 130 0.51 -6.12 17.49
C ASP A 130 -0.77 -5.71 16.75
N GLU A 131 -1.21 -4.46 16.95
CA GLU A 131 -2.40 -3.92 16.27
C GLU A 131 -2.21 -3.85 14.75
N GLN A 132 -1.02 -3.51 14.27
CA GLN A 132 -0.72 -3.54 12.82
C GLN A 132 -0.81 -4.97 12.27
N TYR A 133 -0.27 -5.97 12.97
CA TYR A 133 -0.37 -7.37 12.57
C TYR A 133 -1.81 -7.88 12.57
N ASN A 134 -2.60 -7.50 13.57
CA ASN A 134 -4.02 -7.86 13.65
C ASN A 134 -4.80 -7.29 12.46
N LYS A 135 -4.60 -6.01 12.15
CA LYS A 135 -5.24 -5.35 11.00
C LYS A 135 -4.75 -5.89 9.67
N LEU A 136 -3.45 -6.12 9.52
CA LEU A 136 -2.90 -6.76 8.32
C LEU A 136 -3.54 -8.13 8.07
N LYS A 137 -3.61 -8.98 9.10
CA LYS A 137 -4.24 -10.30 9.01
C LYS A 137 -5.71 -10.22 8.58
N GLU A 138 -6.46 -9.27 9.15
CA GLU A 138 -7.86 -9.04 8.78
C GLU A 138 -7.99 -8.63 7.31
N ILE A 139 -7.17 -7.67 6.85
CA ILE A 139 -7.14 -7.18 5.47
C ILE A 139 -6.73 -8.29 4.49
N LEU A 140 -5.67 -9.04 4.78
CA LEU A 140 -5.21 -10.14 3.92
C LEU A 140 -6.30 -11.19 3.72
N LYS A 141 -7.00 -11.58 4.78
CA LYS A 141 -8.13 -12.52 4.69
C LYS A 141 -9.26 -11.96 3.82
N LEU A 142 -9.56 -10.68 3.99
CA LEU A 142 -10.62 -10.00 3.23
C LEU A 142 -10.26 -9.91 1.74
N ILE A 143 -9.03 -9.50 1.41
CA ILE A 143 -8.56 -9.40 0.03
C ILE A 143 -8.56 -10.77 -0.64
N LYS A 144 -8.04 -11.83 0.01
CA LYS A 144 -8.04 -13.20 -0.54
C LYS A 144 -9.45 -13.72 -0.86
N THR A 145 -10.46 -13.29 -0.11
CA THR A 145 -11.85 -13.66 -0.39
C THR A 145 -12.35 -13.03 -1.70
N CYS A 146 -11.97 -11.78 -1.98
CA CYS A 146 -12.39 -11.06 -3.19
C CYS A 146 -11.48 -11.31 -4.39
N TYR A 147 -10.21 -11.67 -4.14
CA TYR A 147 -9.19 -11.93 -5.16
C TYR A 147 -8.59 -13.33 -4.94
N PRO A 148 -9.32 -14.40 -5.28
CA PRO A 148 -8.96 -15.79 -4.90
C PRO A 148 -7.71 -16.31 -5.61
N LYS A 149 -7.17 -15.62 -6.62
CA LYS A 149 -5.88 -15.96 -7.25
C LYS A 149 -4.68 -15.59 -6.38
N ILE A 150 -4.87 -14.79 -5.33
CA ILE A 150 -3.83 -14.48 -4.35
C ILE A 150 -3.67 -15.67 -3.40
N VAL A 151 -2.60 -16.42 -3.59
CA VAL A 151 -2.18 -17.53 -2.71
C VAL A 151 -1.12 -17.04 -1.71
N GLU A 152 -0.86 -17.85 -0.66
CA GLU A 152 0.06 -17.42 0.41
C GLU A 152 1.48 -17.17 -0.07
N GLU A 153 1.96 -17.95 -1.03
CA GLU A 153 3.29 -17.82 -1.64
C GLU A 153 3.46 -16.54 -2.47
N ASN A 154 2.36 -15.85 -2.76
CA ASN A 154 2.33 -14.56 -3.46
C ASN A 154 2.06 -13.37 -2.51
N ILE A 155 2.11 -13.58 -1.21
CA ILE A 155 2.14 -12.50 -0.21
C ILE A 155 3.61 -12.30 0.19
N ILE A 156 4.23 -11.24 -0.30
CA ILE A 156 5.67 -11.06 -0.26
C ILE A 156 6.05 -9.68 0.29
N GLY A 157 7.23 -9.59 0.89
CA GLY A 157 7.81 -8.29 1.24
C GLY A 157 8.44 -7.61 0.02
N HIS A 158 8.59 -6.28 0.09
CA HIS A 158 9.20 -5.48 -0.99
C HIS A 158 10.60 -5.97 -1.41
N ASN A 159 11.37 -6.53 -0.48
CA ASN A 159 12.69 -7.09 -0.76
C ASN A 159 12.70 -8.33 -1.70
N LYS A 160 11.54 -8.79 -2.12
CA LYS A 160 11.34 -9.92 -3.04
C LYS A 160 10.88 -9.51 -4.45
N VAL A 161 10.78 -8.20 -4.72
CA VAL A 161 10.35 -7.64 -6.00
C VAL A 161 11.40 -6.74 -6.64
#